data_23746cc27415e140dfd1327bc3ea10d6
#
_entry.id   23746cc27415e140dfd1327bc3ea10d6
#
_cell.length_a   1.000
_cell.length_b   1.000
_cell.length_c   1.000
_cell.angle_alpha   90.00
_cell.angle_beta   90.00
_cell.angle_gamma   90.00
#
_symmetry.space_group_name_H-M   'P 1'
#
loop_
_entity.id
_entity.type
_entity.pdbx_description
1 polymer ?
#
loop_
_entity_poly.entity_id
_entity_poly.type
_entity_poly.pdbx_seq_one_letter_code
_entity_poly.pdbx_strand_id
1 'polypeptide(L)'
;MKILKIFIILFLITNFSELKSDEANDILKNKILKNIRCLICQGQSVYDSESEFASSIKLIVDRKINEGLKEEHVYEFLREKYGDWIVYDPQLNKKTYILWLLPLLLFLFGGAIIYKKVIINKNNKT
;
A
#
# COMPACT_ATOMS: atom_id res chain seq x y z
N MET A 1 -3.25 -45.64 29.92
CA MET A 1 -3.00 -44.28 30.41
C MET A 1 -2.07 -43.45 29.49
N LYS A 2 -0.99 -44.04 28.89
CA LYS A 2 -0.08 -43.30 27.98
C LYS A 2 -0.74 -42.89 26.67
N ILE A 3 -1.56 -43.76 26.07
CA ILE A 3 -2.27 -43.51 24.79
C ILE A 3 -3.29 -42.37 24.94
N LEU A 4 -4.00 -42.33 26.07
CA LEU A 4 -4.97 -41.25 26.34
C LEU A 4 -4.27 -39.89 26.46
N LYS A 5 -3.09 -39.82 27.07
CA LYS A 5 -2.30 -38.59 27.16
C LYS A 5 -1.83 -38.11 25.78
N ILE A 6 -1.40 -39.04 24.91
CA ILE A 6 -0.99 -38.71 23.53
C ILE A 6 -2.18 -38.15 22.74
N PHE A 7 -3.36 -38.75 22.91
CA PHE A 7 -4.57 -38.30 22.23
C PHE A 7 -5.03 -36.88 22.66
N ILE A 8 -4.91 -36.59 23.97
CA ILE A 8 -5.20 -35.24 24.51
C ILE A 8 -4.20 -34.21 24.01
N ILE A 9 -2.91 -34.56 23.94
CA ILE A 9 -1.87 -33.66 23.43
C ILE A 9 -2.09 -33.39 21.93
N LEU A 10 -2.41 -34.41 21.14
CA LEU A 10 -2.71 -34.28 19.72
C LEU A 10 -3.94 -33.39 19.48
N PHE A 11 -4.98 -33.57 20.28
CA PHE A 11 -6.22 -32.75 20.22
C PHE A 11 -5.96 -31.29 20.60
N LEU A 12 -5.09 -31.03 21.58
CA LEU A 12 -4.72 -29.65 21.95
C LEU A 12 -3.90 -28.95 20.86
N ILE A 13 -3.01 -29.69 20.17
CA ILE A 13 -2.19 -29.14 19.08
C ILE A 13 -3.05 -28.77 17.88
N THR A 14 -4.07 -29.57 17.53
CA THR A 14 -4.95 -29.26 16.40
C THR A 14 -5.82 -28.01 16.63
N ASN A 15 -6.24 -27.75 17.87
CA ASN A 15 -7.03 -26.57 18.20
C ASN A 15 -6.21 -25.27 18.30
N PHE A 16 -4.88 -25.34 18.44
CA PHE A 16 -4.02 -24.17 18.56
C PHE A 16 -3.68 -23.51 17.23
N SER A 17 -3.94 -24.19 16.10
CA SER A 17 -3.60 -23.69 14.76
C SER A 17 -4.59 -22.64 14.23
N GLU A 18 -5.84 -22.66 14.65
CA GLU A 18 -6.87 -21.74 14.14
C GLU A 18 -6.74 -20.31 14.73
N LEU A 19 -6.33 -20.19 16.01
CA LEU A 19 -6.24 -18.89 16.68
C LEU A 19 -5.17 -17.96 16.09
N LYS A 20 -4.14 -18.50 15.45
CA LYS A 20 -3.03 -17.73 14.85
C LYS A 20 -3.38 -17.17 13.47
N SER A 21 -4.35 -17.76 12.78
CA SER A 21 -4.79 -17.31 11.46
C SER A 21 -5.62 -16.03 11.54
N ASP A 22 -6.50 -15.91 12.53
CA ASP A 22 -7.40 -14.76 12.67
C ASP A 22 -6.63 -13.49 13.04
N GLU A 23 -5.68 -13.57 13.96
CA GLU A 23 -4.84 -12.42 14.34
C GLU A 23 -4.00 -11.91 13.17
N ALA A 24 -3.43 -12.81 12.36
CA ALA A 24 -2.66 -12.45 11.18
C ALA A 24 -3.53 -11.78 10.11
N ASN A 25 -4.75 -12.26 9.91
CA ASN A 25 -5.71 -11.70 8.97
C ASN A 25 -6.19 -10.31 9.41
N ASP A 26 -6.41 -10.10 10.70
CA ASP A 26 -6.79 -8.79 11.26
C ASP A 26 -5.68 -7.76 11.13
N ILE A 27 -4.44 -8.14 11.36
CA ILE A 27 -3.28 -7.26 11.16
C ILE A 27 -3.17 -6.88 9.68
N LEU A 28 -3.30 -7.84 8.77
CA LEU A 28 -3.26 -7.61 7.33
C LEU A 28 -4.41 -6.70 6.88
N LYS A 29 -5.63 -6.96 7.34
CA LYS A 29 -6.81 -6.14 7.09
C LYS A 29 -6.59 -4.69 7.52
N ASN A 30 -6.15 -4.47 8.75
CA ASN A 30 -5.91 -3.14 9.28
C ASN A 30 -4.83 -2.40 8.50
N LYS A 31 -3.78 -3.10 8.07
CA LYS A 31 -2.73 -2.56 7.21
C LYS A 31 -3.29 -2.09 5.87
N ILE A 32 -4.08 -2.92 5.21
CA ILE A 32 -4.71 -2.60 3.93
C ILE A 32 -5.65 -1.40 4.08
N LEU A 33 -6.53 -1.42 5.08
CA LEU A 33 -7.53 -0.36 5.29
C LEU A 33 -6.91 1.01 5.60
N LYS A 34 -5.76 1.05 6.27
CA LYS A 34 -5.00 2.29 6.51
C LYS A 34 -4.40 2.87 5.23
N ASN A 35 -4.08 2.02 4.25
CA ASN A 35 -3.50 2.43 2.98
C ASN A 35 -4.53 2.71 1.88
N ILE A 36 -5.82 2.59 2.18
CA ILE A 36 -6.92 2.90 1.26
C ILE A 36 -7.57 4.22 1.63
N ARG A 37 -7.78 5.07 0.62
CA ARG A 37 -8.47 6.36 0.76
C ARG A 37 -9.98 6.16 0.78
N CYS A 38 -10.65 6.81 1.70
CA CYS A 38 -12.08 7.00 1.63
C CYS A 38 -12.40 8.13 0.63
N LEU A 39 -12.94 7.78 -0.53
CA LEU A 39 -13.15 8.72 -1.65
C LEU A 39 -14.16 9.83 -1.34
N ILE A 40 -15.04 9.61 -0.37
CA ILE A 40 -16.11 10.56 0.04
C ILE A 40 -15.86 11.23 1.39
N CYS A 41 -14.73 10.91 2.06
CA CYS A 41 -14.45 11.32 3.45
C CYS A 41 -13.33 12.36 3.55
N GLN A 42 -13.18 13.26 2.60
CA GLN A 42 -12.19 14.34 2.62
C GLN A 42 -10.73 13.89 2.78
N GLY A 43 -10.38 12.73 2.24
CA GLY A 43 -9.00 12.20 2.23
C GLY A 43 -8.61 11.38 3.46
N GLN A 44 -9.54 11.07 4.34
CA GLN A 44 -9.30 10.12 5.45
C GLN A 44 -9.06 8.70 4.93
N SER A 45 -8.39 7.87 5.75
CA SER A 45 -8.27 6.45 5.45
C SER A 45 -9.62 5.73 5.63
N VAL A 46 -9.81 4.63 4.91
CA VAL A 46 -10.98 3.76 5.13
C VAL A 46 -10.97 3.19 6.54
N TYR A 47 -9.80 2.99 7.14
CA TYR A 47 -9.66 2.52 8.51
C TYR A 47 -10.32 3.47 9.51
N ASP A 48 -10.05 4.77 9.39
CA ASP A 48 -10.49 5.81 10.33
C ASP A 48 -11.92 6.35 10.02
N SER A 49 -12.48 5.95 8.88
CA SER A 49 -13.78 6.42 8.44
C SER A 49 -14.90 5.46 8.80
N GLU A 50 -16.05 6.01 9.22
CA GLU A 50 -17.28 5.27 9.49
C GLU A 50 -18.38 5.50 8.44
N SER A 51 -18.03 6.08 7.29
CA SER A 51 -18.98 6.27 6.20
C SER A 51 -19.50 4.94 5.64
N GLU A 52 -20.66 4.98 5.00
CA GLU A 52 -21.25 3.81 4.33
C GLU A 52 -20.30 3.22 3.28
N PHE A 53 -19.61 4.10 2.54
CA PHE A 53 -18.58 3.68 1.59
C PHE A 53 -17.42 2.96 2.30
N ALA A 54 -16.89 3.51 3.39
CA ALA A 54 -15.81 2.89 4.14
C ALA A 54 -16.22 1.53 4.70
N SER A 55 -17.44 1.42 5.23
CA SER A 55 -18.00 0.17 5.73
C SER A 55 -18.09 -0.89 4.63
N SER A 56 -18.53 -0.51 3.44
CA SER A 56 -18.59 -1.41 2.28
C SER A 56 -17.19 -1.90 1.86
N ILE A 57 -16.20 -1.01 1.85
CA ILE A 57 -14.80 -1.40 1.54
C ILE A 57 -14.23 -2.33 2.60
N LYS A 58 -14.48 -2.06 3.89
CA LYS A 58 -14.07 -2.93 5.00
C LYS A 58 -14.58 -4.36 4.82
N LEU A 59 -15.85 -4.52 4.42
CA LEU A 59 -16.45 -5.84 4.13
C LEU A 59 -15.83 -6.52 2.91
N ILE A 60 -15.53 -5.76 1.86
CA ILE A 60 -14.90 -6.30 0.64
C ILE A 60 -13.49 -6.80 0.96
N VAL A 61 -12.70 -6.01 1.67
CA VAL A 61 -11.33 -6.37 2.05
C VAL A 61 -11.33 -7.61 2.93
N ASP A 62 -12.21 -7.66 3.92
CA ASP A 62 -12.38 -8.80 4.81
C ASP A 62 -12.67 -10.10 4.03
N ARG A 63 -13.64 -10.03 3.12
CA ARG A 63 -13.99 -11.17 2.26
C ARG A 63 -12.79 -11.62 1.42
N LYS A 64 -12.06 -10.70 0.83
CA LYS A 64 -10.91 -11.02 -0.04
C LYS A 64 -9.76 -11.67 0.72
N ILE A 65 -9.51 -11.23 1.95
CA ILE A 65 -8.51 -11.85 2.83
C ILE A 65 -8.96 -13.26 3.23
N ASN A 66 -10.24 -13.44 3.57
CA ASN A 66 -10.79 -14.74 3.92
C ASN A 66 -10.82 -15.72 2.72
N GLU A 67 -10.89 -15.21 1.48
CA GLU A 67 -10.68 -15.98 0.26
C GLU A 67 -9.20 -16.39 0.04
N GLY A 68 -8.29 -15.96 0.91
CA GLY A 68 -6.85 -16.27 0.84
C GLY A 68 -6.06 -15.39 -0.12
N LEU A 69 -6.60 -14.25 -0.57
CA LEU A 69 -5.88 -13.31 -1.43
C LEU A 69 -4.78 -12.60 -0.64
N LYS A 70 -3.63 -12.46 -1.29
CA LYS A 70 -2.51 -11.66 -0.76
C LYS A 70 -2.81 -10.16 -0.86
N GLU A 71 -2.16 -9.36 -0.02
CA GLU A 71 -2.26 -7.90 0.04
C GLU A 71 -2.25 -7.23 -1.34
N GLU A 72 -1.31 -7.62 -2.19
CA GLU A 72 -1.11 -7.05 -3.52
C GLU A 72 -2.31 -7.24 -4.45
N HIS A 73 -2.91 -8.44 -4.44
CA HIS A 73 -4.10 -8.73 -5.24
C HIS A 73 -5.35 -8.01 -4.73
N VAL A 74 -5.43 -7.74 -3.41
CA VAL A 74 -6.52 -6.93 -2.84
C VAL A 74 -6.42 -5.50 -3.34
N TYR A 75 -5.22 -4.91 -3.36
CA TYR A 75 -5.01 -3.57 -3.92
C TYR A 75 -5.29 -3.52 -5.42
N GLU A 76 -4.86 -4.51 -6.18
CA GLU A 76 -5.13 -4.61 -7.62
C GLU A 76 -6.64 -4.64 -7.91
N PHE A 77 -7.38 -5.49 -7.21
CA PHE A 77 -8.84 -5.55 -7.30
C PHE A 77 -9.52 -4.21 -6.98
N LEU A 78 -9.06 -3.52 -5.94
CA LEU A 78 -9.64 -2.24 -5.56
C LEU A 78 -9.31 -1.14 -6.58
N ARG A 79 -8.11 -1.13 -7.15
CA ARG A 79 -7.72 -0.19 -8.21
C ARG A 79 -8.51 -0.42 -9.48
N GLU A 80 -8.71 -1.68 -9.88
CA GLU A 80 -9.51 -2.01 -11.06
C GLU A 80 -10.96 -1.52 -10.92
N LYS A 81 -11.53 -1.64 -9.72
CA LYS A 81 -12.92 -1.29 -9.45
C LYS A 81 -13.16 0.19 -9.18
N TYR A 82 -12.24 0.87 -8.50
CA TYR A 82 -12.40 2.24 -8.01
C TYR A 82 -11.37 3.22 -8.58
N GLY A 83 -10.40 2.74 -9.33
CA GLY A 83 -9.32 3.52 -9.91
C GLY A 83 -8.06 3.59 -9.02
N ASP A 84 -6.96 4.06 -9.61
CA ASP A 84 -5.65 4.15 -8.94
C ASP A 84 -5.64 5.08 -7.72
N TRP A 85 -6.60 6.01 -7.65
CA TRP A 85 -6.73 7.00 -6.58
C TRP A 85 -7.11 6.42 -5.22
N ILE A 86 -7.62 5.20 -5.18
CA ILE A 86 -8.09 4.57 -3.95
C ILE A 86 -6.94 4.20 -3.01
N VAL A 87 -5.73 3.98 -3.52
CA VAL A 87 -4.56 3.62 -2.73
C VAL A 87 -3.67 4.85 -2.53
N TYR A 88 -3.15 5.04 -1.30
CA TYR A 88 -2.23 6.14 -0.99
C TYR A 88 -0.87 5.95 -1.66
N ASP A 89 -0.42 4.70 -1.79
CA ASP A 89 0.89 4.39 -2.34
C ASP A 89 0.87 4.48 -3.88
N PRO A 90 1.54 5.48 -4.48
CA PRO A 90 1.58 5.65 -5.92
C PRO A 90 2.45 4.55 -6.54
N GLN A 91 1.86 3.74 -7.40
CA GLN A 91 2.66 2.81 -8.20
C GLN A 91 3.56 3.58 -9.17
N LEU A 92 4.83 3.14 -9.26
CA LEU A 92 5.78 3.57 -10.28
C LEU A 92 5.37 3.00 -11.64
N ASN A 93 4.30 3.55 -12.20
CA ASN A 93 3.83 3.22 -13.55
C ASN A 93 4.64 4.02 -14.59
N LYS A 94 4.74 3.48 -15.81
CA LYS A 94 5.40 4.15 -16.95
C LYS A 94 4.91 5.60 -17.15
N LYS A 95 3.67 5.90 -16.82
CA LYS A 95 3.08 7.25 -16.87
C LYS A 95 3.60 8.17 -15.77
N THR A 96 3.92 7.63 -14.60
CA THR A 96 4.40 8.39 -13.44
C THR A 96 5.90 8.63 -13.50
N TYR A 97 6.64 7.85 -14.30
CA TYR A 97 8.10 7.96 -14.45
C TYR A 97 8.51 9.34 -14.98
N ILE A 98 7.71 9.93 -15.88
CA ILE A 98 7.95 11.27 -16.43
C ILE A 98 7.90 12.34 -15.34
N LEU A 99 6.98 12.20 -14.38
CA LEU A 99 6.80 13.14 -13.27
C LEU A 99 8.04 13.18 -12.35
N TRP A 100 8.68 12.02 -12.14
CA TRP A 100 9.89 11.91 -11.34
C TRP A 100 11.15 12.34 -12.09
N LEU A 101 11.18 12.12 -13.41
CA LEU A 101 12.32 12.48 -14.25
C LEU A 101 12.37 13.98 -14.54
N LEU A 102 11.23 14.66 -14.62
CA LEU A 102 11.10 16.07 -14.98
C LEU A 102 11.90 17.02 -14.06
N PRO A 103 11.80 16.95 -12.71
CA PRO A 103 12.60 17.80 -11.84
C PRO A 103 14.10 17.55 -11.96
N LEU A 104 14.51 16.31 -12.20
CA LEU A 104 15.91 15.96 -12.38
C LEU A 104 16.48 16.53 -13.69
N LEU A 105 15.71 16.48 -14.77
CA LEU A 105 16.07 17.12 -16.04
C LEU A 105 16.15 18.64 -15.92
N LEU A 106 15.19 19.27 -15.25
CA LEU A 106 15.23 20.72 -15.00
C LEU A 106 16.45 21.12 -14.18
N PHE A 107 16.83 20.34 -13.19
CA PHE A 107 18.01 20.59 -12.39
C PHE A 107 19.29 20.47 -13.22
N LEU A 108 19.40 19.46 -14.06
CA LEU A 108 20.56 19.26 -14.94
C LEU A 108 20.67 20.39 -15.99
N PHE A 109 19.57 20.75 -16.65
CA PHE A 109 19.56 21.83 -17.65
C PHE A 109 19.85 23.19 -17.01
N GLY A 110 19.20 23.49 -15.87
CA GLY A 110 19.43 24.71 -15.11
C GLY A 110 20.87 24.84 -14.62
N GLY A 111 21.43 23.77 -14.08
CA GLY A 111 22.82 23.69 -13.64
C GLY A 111 23.81 23.89 -14.80
N ALA A 112 23.56 23.26 -15.95
CA ALA A 112 24.41 23.43 -17.14
C ALA A 112 24.40 24.86 -17.67
N ILE A 113 23.25 25.55 -17.69
CA ILE A 113 23.13 26.94 -18.13
C ILE A 113 23.90 27.88 -17.18
N ILE A 114 23.73 27.70 -15.86
CA ILE A 114 24.43 28.49 -14.85
C ILE A 114 25.94 28.27 -14.95
N TYR A 115 26.37 27.02 -15.05
CA TYR A 115 27.78 26.67 -15.18
C TYR A 115 28.42 27.32 -16.42
N LYS A 116 27.74 27.24 -17.59
CA LYS A 116 28.18 27.87 -18.82
C LYS A 116 28.26 29.40 -18.72
N LYS A 117 27.29 30.02 -18.06
CA LYS A 117 27.24 31.48 -17.88
C LYS A 117 28.34 31.97 -16.94
N VAL A 118 28.64 31.22 -15.87
CA VAL A 118 29.72 31.53 -14.92
C VAL A 118 31.10 31.44 -15.58
N ILE A 119 31.35 30.41 -16.38
CA ILE A 119 32.61 30.22 -17.10
C ILE A 119 32.83 31.32 -18.14
N ILE A 120 31.81 31.66 -18.94
CA ILE A 120 31.90 32.70 -19.96
C ILE A 120 32.17 34.06 -19.33
N ASN A 121 31.56 34.37 -18.17
CA ASN A 121 31.75 35.63 -17.47
C ASN A 121 33.14 35.73 -16.83
N LYS A 122 33.76 34.59 -16.47
CA LYS A 122 35.13 34.55 -15.92
C LYS A 122 36.18 34.82 -17.00
N ASN A 123 35.96 34.31 -18.23
CA ASN A 123 36.87 34.52 -19.36
C ASN A 123 36.83 35.95 -19.94
N ASN A 124 35.72 36.67 -19.72
CA ASN A 124 35.59 38.07 -20.20
C ASN A 124 36.15 39.13 -19.23
N LYS A 125 36.67 38.71 -18.06
CA LYS A 125 37.27 39.61 -17.04
C LYS A 125 38.79 39.55 -16.99
N THR A 126 39.42 38.77 -17.87
CA THR A 126 40.88 38.71 -18.04
C THR A 126 41.26 39.37 -19.36
#